data_a8d330a565cee4aacb8991b4c5fa98d3
#
_entry.id   a8d330a565cee4aacb8991b4c5fa98d3
#
_cell.length_a   1.000
_cell.length_b   1.000
_cell.length_c   1.000
_cell.angle_alpha   90.00
_cell.angle_beta   90.00
_cell.angle_gamma   90.00
#
_symmetry.space_group_name_H-M   'P 1'
#
loop_
_entity.id
_entity.type
_entity.pdbx_description
1 polymer ?
#
loop_
_entity_poly.entity_id
_entity_poly.type
_entity_poly.pdbx_seq_one_letter_code
_entity_poly.pdbx_strand_id
1 'polypeptide(L)'
;MTLSHGYSPKLIPHMTMKPKRHVENLNKPNYPSFYALGSHSIGLVQKLLDKQVLQPIDSCAKVQAVSRHGHNGRYLLPTPMGAIVKSKDILEAKRLGFDVMTPDGLDGFNRRLKSLGRNPCKVRLVLDSSGSGLNDMIEGTPFSYPPRYDAEALIFPGCMMGKTDLEAYFNQFPLAPLFSWLTSVQSEDQRLVHLRCPFGLKTLPYYASIMSAFISEGLVRRGIPNSFLLDDFFVTADNLEAIKAVLLKVNQFIRSLGLPVQDAKVEFGTKLAFLGLIYDSCTMTVRVDPRAAAAAIITIESEILPHIHCHEGHWTVAPLHHYGKRLESLTGTLNWFCECIQSGRSHLNGFYNLARWGSSSHSHVLARLVDDIEWWRTVLQSWVSEDSPEGTYPIISGKSLSEDPEKLVYCVQTDASGTDGRGGYHGPLGCKNAQFWSTSWLPEEISIRQISMSAELHALLDFCRQNICKNKLLVWITDSTAAAFVVLKGYTSVQSALPLLREIMELVDSQGNQLIALWVPRTENMFADYLSHLSIILNTPHVNGSQRMG
;
A
#
# COMPACT_ATOMS: atom_id res chain seq x y z
N MET A 1 23.50 -3.07 16.91
CA MET A 1 23.14 -2.86 18.33
C MET A 1 21.85 -3.56 18.75
N THR A 2 20.80 -3.54 17.96
CA THR A 2 19.48 -4.06 18.33
C THR A 2 19.41 -5.57 18.57
N LEU A 3 20.22 -6.37 17.86
CA LEU A 3 20.16 -7.83 17.97
C LEU A 3 20.86 -8.38 19.22
N SER A 4 21.89 -7.74 19.72
CA SER A 4 22.63 -8.20 20.90
C SER A 4 21.99 -7.78 22.22
N HIS A 5 21.26 -6.65 22.25
CA HIS A 5 20.66 -6.08 23.47
C HIS A 5 19.13 -6.11 23.47
N GLY A 6 18.52 -6.61 22.38
CA GLY A 6 17.07 -6.63 22.17
C GLY A 6 16.52 -5.30 21.63
N TYR A 7 15.32 -5.38 21.06
CA TYR A 7 14.58 -4.24 20.55
C TYR A 7 14.20 -3.30 21.70
N SER A 8 14.64 -2.06 21.58
CA SER A 8 14.40 -1.00 22.55
C SER A 8 13.89 0.24 21.80
N PRO A 9 12.57 0.43 21.70
CA PRO A 9 12.03 1.61 21.06
C PRO A 9 12.42 2.87 21.84
N LYS A 10 12.66 3.95 21.10
CA LYS A 10 12.92 5.24 21.72
C LYS A 10 11.62 5.79 22.30
N LEU A 11 11.60 6.05 23.59
CA LEU A 11 10.47 6.69 24.26
C LEU A 11 10.55 8.21 24.07
N ILE A 12 9.38 8.83 23.93
CA ILE A 12 9.28 10.30 23.88
C ILE A 12 9.67 10.84 25.27
N PRO A 13 10.66 11.73 25.36
CA PRO A 13 11.08 12.33 26.63
C PRO A 13 9.88 12.98 27.32
N HIS A 14 9.78 12.80 28.63
CA HIS A 14 8.73 13.39 29.49
C HIS A 14 7.29 12.90 29.24
N MET A 15 7.02 11.94 28.34
CA MET A 15 5.71 11.29 28.29
C MET A 15 5.59 10.27 29.41
N THR A 16 4.93 10.67 30.47
CA THR A 16 4.43 9.75 31.50
C THR A 16 2.98 9.42 31.23
N MET A 17 2.61 8.15 31.32
CA MET A 17 1.21 7.77 31.22
C MET A 17 0.43 8.46 32.34
N LYS A 18 -0.68 9.12 31.99
CA LYS A 18 -1.56 9.74 33.00
C LYS A 18 -2.00 8.69 34.01
N PRO A 19 -1.91 8.95 35.32
CA PRO A 19 -2.23 7.97 36.37
C PRO A 19 -3.60 7.31 36.19
N LYS A 20 -4.61 8.07 35.75
CA LYS A 20 -5.97 7.58 35.47
C LYS A 20 -5.97 6.51 34.37
N ARG A 21 -5.27 6.75 33.26
CA ARG A 21 -5.17 5.80 32.13
C ARG A 21 -4.41 4.54 32.50
N HIS A 22 -3.44 4.65 33.40
CA HIS A 22 -2.71 3.50 33.93
C HIS A 22 -3.63 2.59 34.77
N VAL A 23 -4.44 3.15 35.67
CA VAL A 23 -5.41 2.38 36.47
C VAL A 23 -6.48 1.74 35.58
N GLU A 24 -6.98 2.46 34.58
CA GLU A 24 -7.95 1.92 33.61
C GLU A 24 -7.35 0.73 32.84
N ASN A 25 -6.07 0.80 32.46
CA ASN A 25 -5.41 -0.29 31.73
C ASN A 25 -5.10 -1.49 32.62
N LEU A 26 -4.82 -1.30 33.91
CA LEU A 26 -4.59 -2.43 34.85
C LEU A 26 -5.79 -3.39 34.95
N ASN A 27 -6.99 -2.87 34.75
CA ASN A 27 -8.24 -3.63 34.85
C ASN A 27 -8.88 -3.89 33.48
N LYS A 28 -8.22 -3.51 32.38
CA LYS A 28 -8.79 -3.69 31.05
C LYS A 28 -8.73 -5.16 30.65
N PRO A 29 -9.89 -5.81 30.42
CA PRO A 29 -9.92 -7.20 29.97
C PRO A 29 -9.38 -7.32 28.53
N ASN A 30 -9.09 -8.55 28.12
CA ASN A 30 -8.86 -8.84 26.71
C ASN A 30 -10.12 -8.54 25.90
N TYR A 31 -9.96 -8.41 24.59
CA TYR A 31 -11.07 -8.14 23.69
C TYR A 31 -12.07 -9.30 23.68
N PRO A 32 -13.36 -9.02 23.42
CA PRO A 32 -14.37 -10.06 23.29
C PRO A 32 -13.99 -11.18 22.32
N SER A 33 -13.29 -10.85 21.23
CA SER A 33 -12.80 -11.83 20.25
C SER A 33 -11.79 -12.83 20.81
N PHE A 34 -11.02 -12.47 21.84
CA PHE A 34 -10.12 -13.38 22.53
C PHE A 34 -10.91 -14.45 23.28
N TYR A 35 -11.94 -14.03 24.01
CA TYR A 35 -12.80 -14.94 24.79
C TYR A 35 -13.75 -15.75 23.89
N ALA A 36 -14.27 -15.13 22.84
CA ALA A 36 -15.17 -15.79 21.89
C ALA A 36 -14.53 -17.00 21.20
N LEU A 37 -13.23 -16.93 20.89
CA LEU A 37 -12.47 -18.03 20.31
C LEU A 37 -11.88 -19.00 21.33
N GLY A 38 -12.06 -18.75 22.65
CA GLY A 38 -11.83 -19.67 23.75
C GLY A 38 -10.56 -20.53 23.63
N SER A 39 -10.73 -21.83 23.45
CA SER A 39 -9.63 -22.80 23.34
C SER A 39 -8.62 -22.49 22.22
N HIS A 40 -9.04 -21.90 21.13
CA HIS A 40 -8.13 -21.50 20.04
C HIS A 40 -7.20 -20.37 20.48
N SER A 41 -7.71 -19.36 21.18
CA SER A 41 -6.92 -18.25 21.72
C SER A 41 -5.94 -18.73 22.77
N ILE A 42 -6.39 -19.57 23.71
CA ILE A 42 -5.56 -20.16 24.75
C ILE A 42 -4.47 -21.06 24.13
N GLY A 43 -4.83 -21.87 23.14
CA GLY A 43 -3.87 -22.71 22.41
C GLY A 43 -2.79 -21.91 21.67
N LEU A 44 -3.12 -20.67 21.20
CA LEU A 44 -2.13 -19.77 20.62
C LEU A 44 -1.21 -19.18 21.69
N VAL A 45 -1.71 -18.81 22.86
CA VAL A 45 -0.90 -18.37 24.01
C VAL A 45 0.06 -19.48 24.44
N GLN A 46 -0.44 -20.73 24.55
CA GLN A 46 0.40 -21.89 24.88
C GLN A 46 1.54 -22.09 23.87
N LYS A 47 1.26 -21.99 22.57
CA LYS A 47 2.29 -22.04 21.53
C LYS A 47 3.36 -20.95 21.66
N LEU A 48 3.00 -19.76 22.12
CA LEU A 48 3.94 -18.68 22.37
C LEU A 48 4.78 -18.94 23.64
N LEU A 49 4.21 -19.59 24.66
CA LEU A 49 4.93 -20.07 25.82
C LEU A 49 5.95 -21.15 25.45
N ASP A 50 5.52 -22.17 24.69
CA ASP A 50 6.37 -23.27 24.22
C ASP A 50 7.55 -22.77 23.38
N LYS A 51 7.33 -21.74 22.55
CA LYS A 51 8.35 -21.07 21.73
C LYS A 51 9.19 -20.04 22.50
N GLN A 52 8.99 -19.88 23.78
CA GLN A 52 9.66 -18.87 24.62
C GLN A 52 9.52 -17.42 24.08
N VAL A 53 8.40 -17.12 23.43
CA VAL A 53 8.01 -15.77 23.05
C VAL A 53 7.35 -15.06 24.23
N LEU A 54 6.54 -15.79 24.99
CA LEU A 54 5.93 -15.40 26.25
C LEU A 54 6.56 -16.19 27.40
N GLN A 55 6.53 -15.60 28.59
CA GLN A 55 6.95 -16.25 29.83
C GLN A 55 6.11 -15.73 31.00
N PRO A 56 5.78 -16.58 32.00
CA PRO A 56 5.18 -16.12 33.24
C PRO A 56 6.08 -15.09 33.93
N ILE A 57 5.47 -14.06 34.50
CA ILE A 57 6.23 -12.95 35.10
C ILE A 57 7.10 -13.42 36.26
N ASP A 58 6.61 -14.36 37.04
CA ASP A 58 7.27 -14.91 38.21
C ASP A 58 8.50 -15.76 37.86
N SER A 59 8.57 -16.30 36.65
CA SER A 59 9.70 -17.08 36.16
C SER A 59 10.76 -16.27 35.41
N CYS A 60 10.52 -14.96 35.17
CA CYS A 60 11.41 -14.10 34.40
C CYS A 60 12.35 -13.28 35.32
N ALA A 61 13.48 -13.85 35.71
CA ALA A 61 14.47 -13.19 36.59
C ALA A 61 14.96 -11.83 36.07
N LYS A 62 15.13 -11.66 34.75
CA LYS A 62 15.54 -10.38 34.13
C LYS A 62 14.47 -9.31 34.28
N VAL A 63 13.21 -9.67 34.11
CA VAL A 63 12.08 -8.77 34.29
C VAL A 63 11.90 -8.42 35.77
N GLN A 64 12.03 -9.41 36.67
CA GLN A 64 11.99 -9.19 38.12
C GLN A 64 13.13 -8.29 38.61
N ALA A 65 14.34 -8.42 38.06
CA ALA A 65 15.47 -7.56 38.41
C ALA A 65 15.21 -6.08 38.09
N VAL A 66 14.63 -5.79 36.92
CA VAL A 66 14.21 -4.43 36.53
C VAL A 66 13.13 -3.91 37.48
N SER A 67 12.20 -4.75 37.94
CA SER A 67 11.13 -4.44 38.88
C SER A 67 11.65 -4.00 40.25
N ARG A 68 12.69 -4.67 40.73
CA ARG A 68 13.26 -4.39 42.06
C ARG A 68 14.06 -3.08 42.12
N HIS A 69 14.56 -2.56 41.02
CA HIS A 69 15.51 -1.46 40.97
C HIS A 69 14.92 -0.07 40.77
N GLY A 70 13.62 0.12 40.90
CA GLY A 70 13.15 1.49 40.93
C GLY A 70 11.69 1.82 40.67
N HIS A 71 10.84 0.88 40.39
CA HIS A 71 9.50 1.25 39.96
C HIS A 71 8.39 0.38 40.56
N ASN A 72 8.34 0.25 41.87
CA ASN A 72 7.20 -0.24 42.70
C ASN A 72 5.97 -0.76 41.95
N GLY A 73 6.12 -1.71 41.03
CA GLY A 73 5.01 -2.33 40.28
C GLY A 73 4.16 -1.41 39.37
N ARG A 74 4.54 -0.13 39.27
CA ARG A 74 3.71 0.90 38.60
C ARG A 74 3.68 0.86 37.06
N TYR A 75 4.45 -0.02 36.42
CA TYR A 75 4.61 -0.02 34.94
C TYR A 75 4.18 -1.30 34.25
N LEU A 76 3.54 -2.22 34.93
CA LEU A 76 2.87 -3.35 34.30
C LEU A 76 1.61 -2.84 33.62
N LEU A 77 1.72 -2.54 32.33
CA LEU A 77 0.59 -2.24 31.47
C LEU A 77 0.11 -3.53 30.85
N PRO A 78 -0.96 -4.17 31.36
CA PRO A 78 -1.54 -5.27 30.63
C PRO A 78 -2.08 -4.74 29.31
N THR A 79 -1.46 -5.18 28.23
CA THR A 79 -1.91 -4.86 26.88
C THR A 79 -3.03 -5.83 26.53
N PRO A 80 -4.24 -5.36 26.19
CA PRO A 80 -5.31 -6.25 25.83
C PRO A 80 -4.96 -7.08 24.60
N MET A 81 -5.25 -8.36 24.64
CA MET A 81 -5.14 -9.27 23.51
C MET A 81 -6.48 -9.39 22.80
N GLY A 82 -6.44 -9.41 21.48
CA GLY A 82 -7.55 -9.81 20.61
C GLY A 82 -7.15 -11.01 19.78
N ALA A 83 -8.13 -11.83 19.42
CA ALA A 83 -7.96 -12.86 18.41
C ALA A 83 -8.63 -12.39 17.13
N ILE A 84 -7.89 -12.39 16.03
CA ILE A 84 -8.40 -11.93 14.72
C ILE A 84 -8.29 -13.02 13.67
N VAL A 85 -9.29 -13.07 12.82
CA VAL A 85 -9.33 -13.82 11.57
C VAL A 85 -9.19 -12.80 10.43
N LYS A 86 -8.55 -13.15 9.33
CA LYS A 86 -8.45 -12.25 8.18
C LYS A 86 -9.82 -11.91 7.62
N SER A 87 -10.08 -10.65 7.29
CA SER A 87 -11.38 -10.18 6.80
C SER A 87 -11.90 -10.97 5.60
N LYS A 88 -11.04 -11.34 4.65
CA LYS A 88 -11.40 -12.19 3.51
C LYS A 88 -11.91 -13.58 3.92
N ASP A 89 -11.33 -14.17 4.96
CA ASP A 89 -11.73 -15.48 5.46
C ASP A 89 -13.06 -15.37 6.23
N ILE A 90 -13.29 -14.28 6.97
CA ILE A 90 -14.57 -13.98 7.63
C ILE A 90 -15.70 -13.88 6.61
N LEU A 91 -15.47 -13.13 5.52
CA LEU A 91 -16.48 -12.93 4.48
C LEU A 91 -16.81 -14.21 3.73
N GLU A 92 -15.80 -14.99 3.39
CA GLU A 92 -15.99 -16.29 2.75
C GLU A 92 -16.74 -17.28 3.67
N ALA A 93 -16.36 -17.34 4.94
CA ALA A 93 -17.04 -18.15 5.94
C ALA A 93 -18.50 -17.77 6.09
N LYS A 94 -18.80 -16.47 6.19
CA LYS A 94 -20.18 -15.96 6.27
C LYS A 94 -21.02 -16.36 5.06
N ARG A 95 -20.47 -16.28 3.85
CA ARG A 95 -21.14 -16.75 2.62
C ARG A 95 -21.46 -18.25 2.65
N LEU A 96 -20.61 -19.03 3.32
CA LEU A 96 -20.79 -20.49 3.49
C LEU A 96 -21.58 -20.86 4.76
N GLY A 97 -22.12 -19.88 5.49
CA GLY A 97 -22.95 -20.11 6.68
C GLY A 97 -22.15 -20.40 7.96
N PHE A 98 -20.85 -20.07 8.02
CA PHE A 98 -20.04 -20.27 9.21
C PHE A 98 -19.75 -18.95 9.94
N ASP A 99 -19.86 -18.99 11.28
CA ASP A 99 -19.37 -17.90 12.14
C ASP A 99 -17.97 -18.24 12.68
N VAL A 100 -16.94 -17.77 12.01
CA VAL A 100 -15.54 -18.02 12.40
C VAL A 100 -15.10 -17.27 13.65
N MET A 101 -15.97 -16.48 14.26
CA MET A 101 -15.71 -15.87 15.57
C MET A 101 -16.17 -16.76 16.72
N THR A 102 -16.68 -17.96 16.45
CA THR A 102 -16.96 -19.02 17.42
C THR A 102 -16.06 -20.23 17.14
N PRO A 103 -15.67 -21.02 18.19
CA PRO A 103 -14.84 -22.21 18.00
C PRO A 103 -15.44 -23.21 17.01
N ASP A 104 -16.73 -23.54 17.17
CA ASP A 104 -17.43 -24.53 16.33
C ASP A 104 -17.54 -24.04 14.86
N GLY A 105 -17.84 -22.76 14.66
CA GLY A 105 -17.91 -22.16 13.34
C GLY A 105 -16.56 -22.11 12.64
N LEU A 106 -15.49 -21.78 13.37
CA LEU A 106 -14.12 -21.81 12.87
C LEU A 106 -13.67 -23.22 12.48
N ASP A 107 -13.96 -24.21 13.33
CA ASP A 107 -13.65 -25.62 13.07
C ASP A 107 -14.45 -26.17 11.88
N GLY A 108 -15.73 -25.81 11.79
CA GLY A 108 -16.59 -26.15 10.66
C GLY A 108 -16.06 -25.60 9.35
N PHE A 109 -15.70 -24.31 9.35
CA PHE A 109 -15.09 -23.65 8.19
C PHE A 109 -13.75 -24.28 7.79
N ASN A 110 -12.88 -24.56 8.76
CA ASN A 110 -11.60 -25.21 8.52
C ASN A 110 -11.75 -26.64 7.95
N ARG A 111 -12.73 -27.41 8.41
CA ARG A 111 -13.05 -28.71 7.80
C ARG A 111 -13.50 -28.54 6.35
N ARG A 112 -14.31 -27.51 6.04
CA ARG A 112 -14.73 -27.21 4.67
C ARG A 112 -13.57 -26.80 3.79
N LEU A 113 -12.66 -25.93 4.25
CA LEU A 113 -11.45 -25.55 3.52
C LEU A 113 -10.59 -26.78 3.21
N LYS A 114 -10.39 -27.65 4.19
CA LYS A 114 -9.63 -28.89 4.01
C LYS A 114 -10.25 -29.82 2.94
N SER A 115 -11.59 -29.94 2.92
CA SER A 115 -12.28 -30.73 1.88
C SER A 115 -12.12 -30.17 0.47
N LEU A 116 -11.77 -28.89 0.35
CA LEU A 116 -11.46 -28.20 -0.90
C LEU A 116 -9.94 -28.17 -1.22
N GLY A 117 -9.11 -28.92 -0.46
CA GLY A 117 -7.67 -28.92 -0.62
C GLY A 117 -6.97 -27.62 -0.19
N ARG A 118 -7.66 -26.78 0.58
CA ARG A 118 -7.15 -25.46 0.98
C ARG A 118 -6.62 -25.47 2.41
N ASN A 119 -5.69 -24.56 2.67
CA ASN A 119 -5.14 -24.37 4.01
C ASN A 119 -6.19 -23.85 4.99
N PRO A 120 -6.12 -24.24 6.27
CA PRO A 120 -7.06 -23.78 7.28
C PRO A 120 -6.92 -22.26 7.52
N CYS A 121 -8.04 -21.66 7.86
CA CYS A 121 -8.11 -20.28 8.31
C CYS A 121 -7.26 -20.09 9.58
N LYS A 122 -6.42 -19.09 9.60
CA LYS A 122 -5.50 -18.81 10.71
C LYS A 122 -6.04 -17.72 11.62
N VAL A 123 -6.17 -18.07 12.90
CA VAL A 123 -6.36 -17.07 13.97
C VAL A 123 -5.00 -16.48 14.34
N ARG A 124 -4.97 -15.18 14.59
CA ARG A 124 -3.78 -14.45 15.07
C ARG A 124 -4.09 -13.76 16.39
N LEU A 125 -3.20 -13.89 17.35
CA LEU A 125 -3.21 -13.03 18.53
C LEU A 125 -2.62 -11.66 18.17
N VAL A 126 -3.34 -10.62 18.55
CA VAL A 126 -2.94 -9.22 18.33
C VAL A 126 -2.93 -8.52 19.67
N LEU A 127 -1.85 -7.78 19.93
CA LEU A 127 -1.77 -6.87 21.06
C LEU A 127 -2.23 -5.48 20.62
N ASP A 128 -3.13 -4.89 21.39
CA ASP A 128 -3.52 -3.51 21.18
C ASP A 128 -2.61 -2.54 21.95
N SER A 129 -1.40 -2.38 21.44
CA SER A 129 -0.43 -1.44 21.99
C SER A 129 -0.87 0.03 21.86
N SER A 130 -1.79 0.33 20.95
CA SER A 130 -2.40 1.67 20.81
C SER A 130 -3.48 1.88 21.87
N GLY A 131 -4.39 0.92 22.05
CA GLY A 131 -5.43 0.99 23.07
C GLY A 131 -4.89 0.97 24.50
N SER A 132 -3.73 0.34 24.74
CA SER A 132 -3.01 0.44 26.03
C SER A 132 -2.28 1.77 26.20
N GLY A 133 -2.09 2.59 25.15
CA GLY A 133 -1.32 3.82 25.16
C GLY A 133 0.19 3.62 25.02
N LEU A 134 0.65 2.38 24.83
CA LEU A 134 2.09 2.10 24.66
C LEU A 134 2.64 2.77 23.40
N ASN A 135 1.93 2.68 22.28
CA ASN A 135 2.35 3.30 21.03
C ASN A 135 2.39 4.83 21.07
N ASP A 136 1.62 5.46 21.96
CA ASP A 136 1.66 6.91 22.15
C ASP A 136 2.97 7.36 22.84
N MET A 137 3.58 6.48 23.64
CA MET A 137 4.85 6.73 24.32
C MET A 137 6.08 6.46 23.44
N ILE A 138 5.92 5.78 22.33
CA ILE A 138 7.00 5.41 21.41
C ILE A 138 7.17 6.52 20.36
N GLU A 139 8.40 7.03 20.23
CA GLU A 139 8.75 7.95 19.15
C GLU A 139 8.59 7.26 17.79
N GLY A 140 7.78 7.88 16.90
CA GLY A 140 7.55 7.34 15.57
C GLY A 140 8.72 7.62 14.64
N THR A 141 9.11 6.63 13.85
CA THR A 141 10.05 6.79 12.75
C THR A 141 9.30 6.65 11.44
N PRO A 142 9.19 7.70 10.63
CA PRO A 142 8.59 7.60 9.31
C PRO A 142 9.41 6.64 8.44
N PHE A 143 8.74 5.75 7.73
CA PHE A 143 9.35 4.89 6.73
C PHE A 143 8.31 4.51 5.67
N SER A 144 8.78 4.09 4.49
CA SER A 144 7.95 3.54 3.43
C SER A 144 8.35 2.11 3.15
N TYR A 145 7.39 1.30 2.74
CA TYR A 145 7.68 -0.01 2.18
C TYR A 145 8.25 0.12 0.76
N PRO A 146 9.01 -0.91 0.30
CA PRO A 146 9.45 -0.96 -1.09
C PRO A 146 8.26 -0.84 -2.04
N PRO A 147 8.36 -0.04 -3.11
CA PRO A 147 7.30 0.08 -4.10
C PRO A 147 7.15 -1.22 -4.89
N ARG A 148 5.98 -1.42 -5.50
CA ARG A 148 5.75 -2.59 -6.36
C ARG A 148 6.75 -2.70 -7.51
N TYR A 149 7.26 -1.58 -8.00
CA TYR A 149 8.22 -1.51 -9.10
C TYR A 149 9.51 -2.30 -8.85
N ASP A 150 9.90 -2.47 -7.58
CA ASP A 150 11.07 -3.30 -7.23
C ASP A 150 10.84 -4.79 -7.56
N ALA A 151 9.61 -5.28 -7.40
CA ALA A 151 9.24 -6.64 -7.82
C ALA A 151 9.05 -6.72 -9.34
N GLU A 152 8.38 -5.74 -9.94
CA GLU A 152 8.13 -5.69 -11.39
C GLU A 152 9.43 -5.60 -12.19
N ALA A 153 10.45 -4.91 -11.68
CA ALA A 153 11.76 -4.84 -12.31
C ALA A 153 12.43 -6.21 -12.50
N LEU A 154 12.05 -7.20 -11.68
CA LEU A 154 12.58 -8.56 -11.77
C LEU A 154 11.79 -9.46 -12.72
N ILE A 155 10.54 -9.10 -13.05
CA ILE A 155 9.64 -9.92 -13.86
C ILE A 155 9.97 -9.71 -15.34
N PHE A 156 10.05 -10.79 -16.11
CA PHE A 156 10.22 -10.77 -17.56
C PHE A 156 9.31 -11.82 -18.20
N PRO A 157 9.01 -11.71 -19.52
CA PRO A 157 8.05 -12.58 -20.19
C PRO A 157 8.34 -14.07 -19.98
N GLY A 158 7.34 -14.79 -19.43
CA GLY A 158 7.40 -16.23 -19.19
C GLY A 158 8.31 -16.67 -18.04
N CYS A 159 8.88 -15.76 -17.25
CA CYS A 159 9.70 -16.14 -16.10
C CYS A 159 8.91 -16.92 -15.05
N MET A 160 9.60 -17.79 -14.33
CA MET A 160 9.10 -18.37 -13.08
C MET A 160 9.37 -17.40 -11.94
N MET A 161 8.32 -17.04 -11.24
CA MET A 161 8.36 -16.25 -10.02
C MET A 161 8.32 -17.15 -8.81
N GLY A 162 9.00 -16.79 -7.74
CA GLY A 162 9.00 -17.55 -6.49
C GLY A 162 8.99 -16.63 -5.28
N LYS A 163 8.35 -17.07 -4.21
CA LYS A 163 8.38 -16.36 -2.92
C LYS A 163 8.62 -17.31 -1.75
N THR A 164 9.21 -16.77 -0.71
CA THR A 164 9.43 -17.43 0.57
C THR A 164 9.14 -16.48 1.71
N ASP A 165 8.75 -17.03 2.87
CA ASP A 165 8.26 -16.30 4.03
C ASP A 165 9.06 -16.71 5.28
N LEU A 166 9.45 -15.74 6.11
CA LEU A 166 10.12 -16.02 7.38
C LEU A 166 9.09 -16.40 8.44
N GLU A 167 9.38 -17.44 9.20
CA GLU A 167 8.48 -17.89 10.26
C GLU A 167 8.46 -16.92 11.44
N ALA A 168 7.27 -16.45 11.80
CA ALA A 168 7.04 -15.61 12.98
C ALA A 168 8.02 -14.44 13.09
N TYR A 169 8.20 -13.70 12.00
CA TYR A 169 9.30 -12.75 11.81
C TYR A 169 9.47 -11.74 12.95
N PHE A 170 8.41 -11.09 13.39
CA PHE A 170 8.50 -10.14 14.50
C PHE A 170 8.95 -10.80 15.80
N ASN A 171 8.60 -12.07 16.03
CA ASN A 171 9.04 -12.81 17.20
C ASN A 171 10.53 -13.24 17.12
N GLN A 172 11.22 -13.01 15.98
CA GLN A 172 12.67 -13.22 15.89
C GLN A 172 13.46 -12.08 16.55
N PHE A 173 12.83 -10.91 16.76
CA PHE A 173 13.46 -9.78 17.44
C PHE A 173 13.34 -9.95 18.96
N PRO A 174 14.46 -10.10 19.69
CA PRO A 174 14.44 -10.12 21.15
C PRO A 174 13.97 -8.75 21.66
N LEU A 175 13.17 -8.76 22.69
CA LEU A 175 12.70 -7.54 23.36
C LEU A 175 13.64 -7.21 24.53
N ALA A 176 14.07 -5.97 24.64
CA ALA A 176 14.88 -5.55 25.77
C ALA A 176 14.10 -5.72 27.09
N PRO A 177 14.74 -6.20 28.19
CA PRO A 177 14.04 -6.51 29.43
C PRO A 177 13.19 -5.36 29.98
N LEU A 178 13.64 -4.11 29.82
CA LEU A 178 12.87 -2.93 30.21
C LEU A 178 11.52 -2.84 29.50
N PHE A 179 11.44 -3.26 28.24
CA PHE A 179 10.22 -3.21 27.43
C PHE A 179 9.32 -4.44 27.62
N SER A 180 9.85 -5.56 28.08
CA SER A 180 9.04 -6.73 28.44
C SER A 180 7.93 -6.39 29.44
N TRP A 181 8.19 -5.45 30.35
CA TRP A 181 7.20 -4.92 31.28
C TRP A 181 6.04 -4.20 30.62
N LEU A 182 6.35 -3.41 29.59
CA LEU A 182 5.38 -2.59 28.89
C LEU A 182 4.51 -3.42 27.92
N THR A 183 4.89 -4.67 27.69
CA THR A 183 4.19 -5.62 26.80
C THR A 183 3.64 -6.82 27.57
N SER A 184 3.32 -6.64 28.84
CA SER A 184 2.67 -7.69 29.62
C SER A 184 1.25 -7.94 29.11
N VAL A 185 0.80 -9.18 29.24
CA VAL A 185 -0.54 -9.61 28.87
C VAL A 185 -1.14 -10.47 29.99
N GLN A 186 -2.48 -10.53 30.03
CA GLN A 186 -3.21 -11.39 30.94
C GLN A 186 -3.80 -12.54 30.13
N SER A 187 -3.52 -13.78 30.50
CA SER A 187 -4.17 -14.96 29.96
C SER A 187 -4.69 -15.81 31.12
N GLU A 188 -5.99 -15.99 31.21
CA GLU A 188 -6.64 -16.60 32.36
C GLU A 188 -6.18 -15.93 33.66
N ASP A 189 -5.68 -16.68 34.63
CA ASP A 189 -5.20 -16.16 35.91
C ASP A 189 -3.69 -15.79 35.91
N GLN A 190 -3.01 -15.96 34.76
CA GLN A 190 -1.58 -15.73 34.65
C GLN A 190 -1.25 -14.41 33.98
N ARG A 191 -0.31 -13.68 34.55
CA ARG A 191 0.37 -12.56 33.90
C ARG A 191 1.61 -13.06 33.19
N LEU A 192 1.69 -12.71 31.90
CA LEU A 192 2.77 -13.11 31.01
C LEU A 192 3.47 -11.85 30.49
N VAL A 193 4.75 -11.97 30.20
CA VAL A 193 5.57 -10.93 29.56
C VAL A 193 6.15 -11.44 28.25
N HIS A 194 6.31 -10.53 27.29
CA HIS A 194 6.96 -10.84 26.03
C HIS A 194 8.48 -10.78 26.19
N LEU A 195 9.16 -11.84 25.77
CA LEU A 195 10.61 -11.89 25.62
C LEU A 195 11.05 -11.54 24.19
N ARG A 196 10.12 -11.65 23.28
CA ARG A 196 10.26 -11.35 21.84
C ARG A 196 9.23 -10.29 21.45
N CYS A 197 9.55 -9.53 20.41
CA CYS A 197 8.67 -8.45 19.98
C CYS A 197 7.30 -8.98 19.50
N PRO A 198 6.20 -8.51 20.10
CA PRO A 198 4.86 -8.85 19.64
C PRO A 198 4.43 -8.02 18.44
N PHE A 199 3.41 -8.49 17.73
CA PHE A 199 2.71 -7.67 16.76
C PHE A 199 2.04 -6.45 17.41
N GLY A 200 2.00 -5.31 16.72
CA GLY A 200 1.29 -4.11 17.16
C GLY A 200 2.18 -3.00 17.73
N LEU A 201 3.49 -3.21 17.88
CA LEU A 201 4.42 -2.15 18.26
C LEU A 201 4.69 -1.18 17.09
N LYS A 202 4.50 0.13 17.30
CA LYS A 202 4.51 1.19 16.28
C LYS A 202 5.76 1.22 15.40
N THR A 203 6.95 1.03 15.96
CA THR A 203 8.21 1.16 15.23
C THR A 203 8.83 -0.17 14.83
N LEU A 204 8.24 -1.29 15.24
CA LEU A 204 8.78 -2.61 14.92
C LEU A 204 8.83 -2.90 13.40
N PRO A 205 7.82 -2.52 12.59
CA PRO A 205 7.88 -2.69 11.14
C PRO A 205 9.06 -1.97 10.48
N TYR A 206 9.46 -0.81 10.99
CA TYR A 206 10.66 -0.09 10.51
C TYR A 206 11.94 -0.91 10.72
N TYR A 207 12.18 -1.42 11.94
CA TYR A 207 13.36 -2.22 12.23
C TYR A 207 13.35 -3.57 11.50
N ALA A 208 12.16 -4.17 11.36
CA ALA A 208 11.98 -5.38 10.57
C ALA A 208 12.32 -5.12 9.10
N SER A 209 11.90 -4.00 8.52
CA SER A 209 12.24 -3.62 7.14
C SER A 209 13.74 -3.41 6.95
N ILE A 210 14.45 -2.81 7.93
CA ILE A 210 15.93 -2.70 7.88
C ILE A 210 16.60 -4.08 7.86
N MET A 211 16.12 -5.02 8.68
CA MET A 211 16.66 -6.38 8.68
C MET A 211 16.41 -7.07 7.34
N SER A 212 15.22 -6.93 6.78
CA SER A 212 14.90 -7.50 5.46
C SER A 212 15.75 -6.87 4.36
N ALA A 213 15.99 -5.56 4.41
CA ALA A 213 16.92 -4.88 3.49
C ALA A 213 18.35 -5.43 3.61
N PHE A 214 18.82 -5.70 4.82
CA PHE A 214 20.13 -6.34 5.04
C PHE A 214 20.20 -7.76 4.46
N ILE A 215 19.13 -8.55 4.62
CA ILE A 215 19.03 -9.89 4.02
C ILE A 215 19.03 -9.78 2.49
N SER A 216 18.22 -8.86 1.94
CA SER A 216 18.13 -8.60 0.51
C SER A 216 19.48 -8.22 -0.09
N GLU A 217 20.20 -7.30 0.53
CA GLU A 217 21.56 -6.92 0.12
C GLU A 217 22.52 -8.12 0.13
N GLY A 218 22.43 -8.97 1.17
CA GLY A 218 23.20 -10.21 1.25
C GLY A 218 22.89 -11.20 0.12
N LEU A 219 21.66 -11.26 -0.36
CA LEU A 219 21.24 -12.06 -1.51
C LEU A 219 21.74 -11.47 -2.82
N VAL A 220 21.61 -10.15 -3.00
CA VAL A 220 22.11 -9.44 -4.19
C VAL A 220 23.63 -9.66 -4.37
N ARG A 221 24.41 -9.54 -3.29
CA ARG A 221 25.87 -9.83 -3.32
C ARG A 221 26.22 -11.26 -3.69
N ARG A 222 25.25 -12.19 -3.60
CA ARG A 222 25.36 -13.59 -4.04
C ARG A 222 24.80 -13.82 -5.44
N GLY A 223 24.50 -12.75 -6.17
CA GLY A 223 23.95 -12.82 -7.52
C GLY A 223 22.47 -13.24 -7.55
N ILE A 224 21.72 -13.01 -6.47
CA ILE A 224 20.28 -13.32 -6.38
C ILE A 224 19.51 -12.00 -6.28
N PRO A 225 19.12 -11.38 -7.41
CA PRO A 225 18.21 -10.24 -7.41
C PRO A 225 16.89 -10.60 -6.74
N ASN A 226 16.39 -9.73 -5.88
CA ASN A 226 15.18 -10.01 -5.14
C ASN A 226 14.45 -8.72 -4.76
N SER A 227 13.16 -8.84 -4.47
CA SER A 227 12.35 -7.83 -3.81
C SER A 227 11.81 -8.40 -2.50
N PHE A 228 11.42 -7.54 -1.57
CA PHE A 228 10.93 -8.00 -0.28
C PHE A 228 9.86 -7.07 0.29
N LEU A 229 9.00 -7.65 1.14
CA LEU A 229 8.15 -6.90 2.04
C LEU A 229 8.15 -7.58 3.41
N LEU A 230 8.88 -6.99 4.37
CA LEU A 230 9.04 -7.56 5.71
C LEU A 230 9.57 -9.01 5.63
N ASP A 231 8.71 -9.98 5.97
CA ASP A 231 9.01 -11.41 6.01
C ASP A 231 8.93 -12.12 4.66
N ASP A 232 8.30 -11.52 3.65
CA ASP A 232 8.14 -12.09 2.31
C ASP A 232 9.29 -11.67 1.38
N PHE A 233 9.98 -12.64 0.76
CA PHE A 233 11.01 -12.41 -0.26
C PHE A 233 10.55 -12.96 -1.61
N PHE A 234 10.74 -12.19 -2.65
CA PHE A 234 10.35 -12.48 -4.03
C PHE A 234 11.57 -12.56 -4.93
N VAL A 235 11.62 -13.58 -5.78
CA VAL A 235 12.70 -13.85 -6.74
C VAL A 235 12.13 -14.34 -8.07
N THR A 236 12.93 -14.25 -9.13
CA THR A 236 12.55 -14.75 -10.47
C THR A 236 13.66 -15.64 -11.05
N ALA A 237 13.29 -16.52 -11.98
CA ALA A 237 14.23 -17.34 -12.74
C ALA A 237 13.62 -17.74 -14.10
N ASP A 238 14.45 -18.23 -15.01
CA ASP A 238 14.03 -18.54 -16.38
C ASP A 238 13.08 -19.75 -16.48
N ASN A 239 13.20 -20.72 -15.57
CA ASN A 239 12.43 -21.96 -15.64
C ASN A 239 12.21 -22.59 -14.27
N LEU A 240 11.41 -23.67 -14.24
CA LEU A 240 11.00 -24.35 -13.02
C LEU A 240 12.18 -24.86 -12.17
N GLU A 241 13.18 -25.46 -12.79
CA GLU A 241 14.32 -26.01 -12.04
C GLU A 241 15.22 -24.89 -11.49
N ALA A 242 15.39 -23.82 -12.26
CA ALA A 242 16.13 -22.64 -11.83
C ALA A 242 15.45 -21.95 -10.65
N ILE A 243 14.12 -21.76 -10.65
CA ILE A 243 13.43 -21.10 -9.54
C ILE A 243 13.49 -21.93 -8.24
N LYS A 244 13.37 -23.26 -8.33
CA LYS A 244 13.54 -24.14 -7.18
C LYS A 244 14.95 -24.04 -6.59
N ALA A 245 15.97 -24.01 -7.46
CA ALA A 245 17.37 -23.86 -7.03
C ALA A 245 17.64 -22.51 -6.38
N VAL A 246 17.06 -21.42 -6.94
CA VAL A 246 17.18 -20.07 -6.36
C VAL A 246 16.50 -20.01 -5.00
N LEU A 247 15.26 -20.49 -4.86
CA LEU A 247 14.54 -20.53 -3.59
C LEU A 247 15.27 -21.34 -2.52
N LEU A 248 15.87 -22.47 -2.90
CA LEU A 248 16.71 -23.26 -1.99
C LEU A 248 17.90 -22.45 -1.48
N LYS A 249 18.63 -21.75 -2.35
CA LYS A 249 19.76 -20.89 -1.97
C LYS A 249 19.31 -19.73 -1.07
N VAL A 250 18.18 -19.08 -1.37
CA VAL A 250 17.59 -18.03 -0.54
C VAL A 250 17.31 -18.56 0.86
N ASN A 251 16.61 -19.69 0.95
CA ASN A 251 16.24 -20.30 2.24
C ASN A 251 17.47 -20.76 3.04
N GLN A 252 18.49 -21.32 2.38
CA GLN A 252 19.75 -21.68 3.03
C GLN A 252 20.49 -20.46 3.57
N PHE A 253 20.54 -19.36 2.81
CA PHE A 253 21.14 -18.12 3.27
C PHE A 253 20.40 -17.54 4.48
N ILE A 254 19.08 -17.44 4.42
CA ILE A 254 18.25 -16.94 5.54
C ILE A 254 18.47 -17.79 6.79
N ARG A 255 18.50 -19.14 6.66
CA ARG A 255 18.77 -20.06 7.77
C ARG A 255 20.18 -19.90 8.32
N SER A 256 21.17 -19.62 7.48
CA SER A 256 22.55 -19.37 7.93
C SER A 256 22.68 -18.14 8.82
N LEU A 257 21.71 -17.20 8.73
CA LEU A 257 21.59 -16.05 9.62
C LEU A 257 20.85 -16.36 10.92
N GLY A 258 20.44 -17.62 11.14
CA GLY A 258 19.68 -18.04 12.32
C GLY A 258 18.18 -17.72 12.25
N LEU A 259 17.66 -17.36 11.08
CA LEU A 259 16.25 -17.04 10.89
C LEU A 259 15.48 -18.24 10.32
N PRO A 260 14.36 -18.64 10.93
CA PRO A 260 13.54 -19.74 10.44
C PRO A 260 12.74 -19.33 9.21
N VAL A 261 12.65 -20.23 8.23
CA VAL A 261 11.85 -20.08 7.02
C VAL A 261 10.63 -20.99 7.10
N GLN A 262 9.51 -20.53 6.62
CA GLN A 262 8.26 -21.32 6.59
C GLN A 262 8.14 -22.09 5.28
N ASP A 263 8.74 -23.30 5.20
CA ASP A 263 8.78 -24.12 3.97
C ASP A 263 7.39 -24.38 3.36
N ALA A 264 6.36 -24.53 4.18
CA ALA A 264 4.98 -24.76 3.73
C ALA A 264 4.35 -23.56 2.99
N LYS A 265 5.01 -22.40 2.99
CA LYS A 265 4.58 -21.20 2.30
C LYS A 265 5.44 -20.83 1.09
N VAL A 266 6.41 -21.65 0.76
CA VAL A 266 7.18 -21.47 -0.47
C VAL A 266 6.25 -21.71 -1.66
N GLU A 267 6.08 -20.69 -2.48
CA GLU A 267 5.22 -20.74 -3.66
C GLU A 267 6.04 -20.31 -4.87
N PHE A 268 5.75 -20.90 -6.02
CA PHE A 268 6.36 -20.50 -7.29
C PHE A 268 5.43 -20.80 -8.47
N GLY A 269 5.57 -20.05 -9.54
CA GLY A 269 4.75 -20.18 -10.75
C GLY A 269 4.92 -19.00 -11.69
N THR A 270 4.31 -19.07 -12.85
CA THR A 270 4.22 -17.93 -13.78
C THR A 270 3.12 -16.94 -13.37
N LYS A 271 2.21 -17.36 -12.49
CA LYS A 271 1.20 -16.53 -11.85
C LYS A 271 1.37 -16.63 -10.34
N LEU A 272 1.65 -15.51 -9.67
CA LEU A 272 1.99 -15.50 -8.25
C LEU A 272 1.45 -14.27 -7.54
N ALA A 273 0.91 -14.47 -6.32
CA ALA A 273 0.49 -13.37 -5.46
C ALA A 273 1.65 -12.87 -4.61
N PHE A 274 1.98 -11.58 -4.74
CA PHE A 274 2.99 -10.89 -3.91
C PHE A 274 2.53 -9.45 -3.64
N LEU A 275 2.84 -8.89 -2.49
CA LEU A 275 2.40 -7.55 -2.06
C LEU A 275 0.87 -7.33 -2.08
N GLY A 276 0.07 -8.40 -2.04
CA GLY A 276 -1.39 -8.30 -2.17
C GLY A 276 -1.89 -8.10 -3.61
N LEU A 277 -0.99 -8.19 -4.58
CA LEU A 277 -1.26 -8.15 -6.01
C LEU A 277 -0.99 -9.52 -6.63
N ILE A 278 -1.60 -9.80 -7.77
CA ILE A 278 -1.39 -11.02 -8.54
C ILE A 278 -0.64 -10.64 -9.81
N TYR A 279 0.59 -11.15 -9.93
CA TYR A 279 1.45 -10.98 -11.10
C TYR A 279 1.31 -12.18 -12.02
N ASP A 280 1.31 -11.95 -13.33
CA ASP A 280 1.32 -12.97 -14.37
C ASP A 280 2.43 -12.65 -15.37
N SER A 281 3.49 -13.46 -15.36
CA SER A 281 4.64 -13.26 -16.25
C SER A 281 4.38 -13.70 -17.69
N CYS A 282 3.40 -14.57 -17.93
CA CYS A 282 3.05 -14.99 -19.29
C CYS A 282 2.36 -13.88 -20.07
N THR A 283 1.46 -13.15 -19.40
CA THR A 283 0.74 -12.02 -19.98
C THR A 283 1.40 -10.68 -19.70
N MET A 284 2.44 -10.66 -18.86
CA MET A 284 3.09 -9.44 -18.37
C MET A 284 2.08 -8.46 -17.78
N THR A 285 1.28 -8.95 -16.84
CA THR A 285 0.21 -8.18 -16.22
C THR A 285 0.20 -8.32 -14.70
N VAL A 286 -0.31 -7.30 -14.04
CA VAL A 286 -0.57 -7.28 -12.59
C VAL A 286 -2.02 -6.89 -12.34
N ARG A 287 -2.62 -7.47 -11.30
CA ARG A 287 -4.00 -7.16 -10.88
C ARG A 287 -4.17 -7.23 -9.37
N VAL A 288 -5.19 -6.57 -8.87
CA VAL A 288 -5.63 -6.72 -7.48
C VAL A 288 -6.27 -8.12 -7.27
N ASP A 289 -6.08 -8.73 -6.10
CA ASP A 289 -6.79 -9.97 -5.73
C ASP A 289 -8.32 -9.72 -5.76
N PRO A 290 -9.11 -10.43 -6.59
CA PRO A 290 -10.56 -10.25 -6.68
C PRO A 290 -11.29 -10.33 -5.34
N ARG A 291 -10.76 -11.13 -4.40
CA ARG A 291 -11.31 -11.23 -3.04
C ARG A 291 -11.07 -9.97 -2.23
N ALA A 292 -9.95 -9.27 -2.46
CA ALA A 292 -9.68 -7.99 -1.81
C ALA A 292 -10.58 -6.89 -2.37
N ALA A 293 -10.82 -6.88 -3.70
CA ALA A 293 -11.78 -5.98 -4.33
C ALA A 293 -13.21 -6.21 -3.79
N ALA A 294 -13.66 -7.46 -3.71
CA ALA A 294 -14.97 -7.80 -3.12
C ALA A 294 -15.09 -7.36 -1.66
N ALA A 295 -14.03 -7.52 -0.86
CA ALA A 295 -14.02 -7.06 0.53
C ALA A 295 -14.12 -5.53 0.65
N ALA A 296 -13.47 -4.79 -0.25
CA ALA A 296 -13.57 -3.34 -0.28
C ALA A 296 -14.99 -2.86 -0.64
N ILE A 297 -15.66 -3.51 -1.62
CA ILE A 297 -17.06 -3.21 -1.97
C ILE A 297 -17.96 -3.42 -0.74
N ILE A 298 -17.83 -4.56 -0.07
CA ILE A 298 -18.66 -4.83 1.12
C ILE A 298 -18.41 -3.79 2.21
N THR A 299 -17.17 -3.37 2.43
CA THR A 299 -16.86 -2.31 3.40
C THR A 299 -17.51 -0.98 3.01
N ILE A 300 -17.46 -0.61 1.74
CA ILE A 300 -18.14 0.59 1.23
C ILE A 300 -19.64 0.52 1.51
N GLU A 301 -20.28 -0.58 1.10
CA GLU A 301 -21.74 -0.72 1.12
C GLU A 301 -22.31 -0.92 2.53
N SER A 302 -21.63 -1.69 3.38
CA SER A 302 -22.16 -2.03 4.70
C SER A 302 -21.64 -1.16 5.84
N GLU A 303 -20.49 -0.51 5.68
CA GLU A 303 -19.83 0.19 6.80
C GLU A 303 -19.61 1.69 6.55
N ILE A 304 -19.68 2.17 5.31
CA ILE A 304 -19.46 3.61 4.99
C ILE A 304 -20.75 4.27 4.50
N LEU A 305 -21.36 3.75 3.44
CA LEU A 305 -22.57 4.34 2.85
C LEU A 305 -23.74 4.51 3.82
N PRO A 306 -24.00 3.60 4.79
CA PRO A 306 -25.08 3.79 5.77
C PRO A 306 -24.94 5.02 6.66
N HIS A 307 -23.76 5.63 6.70
CA HIS A 307 -23.49 6.84 7.49
C HIS A 307 -23.55 8.14 6.68
N ILE A 308 -23.81 8.07 5.37
CA ILE A 308 -23.91 9.23 4.47
C ILE A 308 -25.36 9.39 4.05
N HIS A 309 -25.93 10.55 4.28
CA HIS A 309 -27.35 10.83 4.02
C HIS A 309 -27.50 12.05 3.12
N CYS A 310 -28.47 11.98 2.22
CA CYS A 310 -28.87 13.12 1.39
C CYS A 310 -30.35 13.45 1.67
N HIS A 311 -30.61 14.69 2.04
CA HIS A 311 -31.96 15.21 2.18
C HIS A 311 -32.10 16.50 1.35
N GLU A 312 -33.00 16.50 0.38
CA GLU A 312 -33.25 17.64 -0.54
C GLU A 312 -31.98 18.21 -1.19
N GLY A 313 -31.04 17.32 -1.61
CA GLY A 313 -29.78 17.72 -2.21
C GLY A 313 -28.70 18.18 -1.23
N HIS A 314 -28.99 18.14 0.07
CA HIS A 314 -28.05 18.50 1.12
C HIS A 314 -27.44 17.23 1.75
N TRP A 315 -26.13 17.07 1.59
CA TRP A 315 -25.40 15.91 2.10
C TRP A 315 -24.96 16.13 3.54
N THR A 316 -25.15 15.11 4.37
CA THR A 316 -24.71 15.03 5.76
C THR A 316 -24.06 13.70 6.06
N VAL A 317 -23.27 13.63 7.11
CA VAL A 317 -22.59 12.41 7.53
C VAL A 317 -22.65 12.23 9.04
N ALA A 318 -22.76 10.99 9.48
CA ALA A 318 -22.72 10.62 10.89
C ALA A 318 -21.34 10.96 11.53
N PRO A 319 -21.26 11.11 12.87
CA PRO A 319 -19.99 11.33 13.55
C PRO A 319 -18.96 10.21 13.30
N LEU A 320 -17.69 10.58 13.08
CA LEU A 320 -16.60 9.66 12.72
C LEU A 320 -16.37 8.52 13.72
N HIS A 321 -16.74 8.67 14.99
CA HIS A 321 -16.55 7.60 15.98
C HIS A 321 -17.34 6.32 15.66
N HIS A 322 -18.34 6.39 14.79
CA HIS A 322 -19.11 5.21 14.34
C HIS A 322 -18.37 4.40 13.26
N TYR A 323 -17.64 5.06 12.36
CA TYR A 323 -17.06 4.42 11.18
C TYR A 323 -15.62 4.86 10.84
N GLY A 324 -15.04 5.82 11.55
CA GLY A 324 -13.76 6.45 11.19
C GLY A 324 -12.61 5.46 11.01
N LYS A 325 -12.48 4.45 11.89
CA LYS A 325 -11.45 3.41 11.74
C LYS A 325 -11.64 2.55 10.49
N ARG A 326 -12.88 2.32 10.08
CA ARG A 326 -13.20 1.58 8.85
C ARG A 326 -12.89 2.40 7.62
N LEU A 327 -13.23 3.70 7.68
CA LEU A 327 -12.88 4.65 6.64
C LEU A 327 -11.36 4.74 6.43
N GLU A 328 -10.57 4.87 7.50
CA GLU A 328 -9.10 4.90 7.41
C GLU A 328 -8.55 3.61 6.80
N SER A 329 -9.04 2.46 7.25
CA SER A 329 -8.62 1.15 6.73
C SER A 329 -8.98 0.99 5.25
N LEU A 330 -10.19 1.37 4.86
CA LEU A 330 -10.64 1.34 3.46
C LEU A 330 -9.79 2.28 2.60
N THR A 331 -9.60 3.53 3.04
CA THR A 331 -8.78 4.51 2.32
C THR A 331 -7.37 4.01 2.09
N GLY A 332 -6.75 3.37 3.10
CA GLY A 332 -5.45 2.72 2.96
C GLY A 332 -5.45 1.57 1.94
N THR A 333 -6.51 0.76 1.92
CA THR A 333 -6.68 -0.33 0.95
C THR A 333 -6.85 0.20 -0.47
N LEU A 334 -7.72 1.20 -0.66
CA LEU A 334 -7.92 1.83 -1.98
C LEU A 334 -6.66 2.54 -2.47
N ASN A 335 -5.93 3.23 -1.57
CA ASN A 335 -4.65 3.82 -1.92
C ASN A 335 -3.62 2.77 -2.39
N TRP A 336 -3.62 1.58 -1.79
CA TRP A 336 -2.79 0.47 -2.29
C TRP A 336 -3.27 -0.03 -3.66
N PHE A 337 -4.57 -0.07 -3.92
CA PHE A 337 -5.10 -0.43 -5.24
C PHE A 337 -4.71 0.56 -6.34
N CYS A 338 -4.43 1.83 -5.98
CA CYS A 338 -3.90 2.82 -6.91
C CYS A 338 -2.50 2.46 -7.46
N GLU A 339 -1.83 1.49 -6.87
CA GLU A 339 -0.62 0.92 -7.48
C GLU A 339 -0.94 0.18 -8.80
N CYS A 340 -2.15 -0.33 -8.97
CA CYS A 340 -2.62 -0.93 -10.23
C CYS A 340 -3.30 0.09 -11.14
N ILE A 341 -4.01 1.09 -10.61
CA ILE A 341 -4.79 2.07 -11.36
C ILE A 341 -4.43 3.49 -10.92
N GLN A 342 -3.69 4.21 -11.75
CA GLN A 342 -3.15 5.54 -11.38
C GLN A 342 -4.26 6.58 -11.19
N SER A 343 -5.36 6.50 -11.96
CA SER A 343 -6.53 7.38 -11.82
C SER A 343 -7.19 7.29 -10.43
N GLY A 344 -7.10 6.13 -9.77
CA GLY A 344 -7.68 5.91 -8.46
C GLY A 344 -7.25 6.92 -7.40
N ARG A 345 -6.00 7.42 -7.45
CA ARG A 345 -5.51 8.41 -6.48
C ARG A 345 -6.31 9.72 -6.53
N SER A 346 -6.76 10.14 -7.69
CA SER A 346 -7.59 11.34 -7.85
C SER A 346 -9.00 11.17 -7.27
N HIS A 347 -9.45 9.93 -7.07
CA HIS A 347 -10.71 9.52 -6.47
C HIS A 347 -10.59 9.12 -4.98
N LEU A 348 -9.50 9.50 -4.31
CA LEU A 348 -9.34 9.37 -2.85
C LEU A 348 -9.54 10.68 -2.10
N ASN A 349 -9.69 11.78 -2.81
CA ASN A 349 -9.77 13.11 -2.21
C ASN A 349 -10.96 13.24 -1.23
N GLY A 350 -12.13 12.76 -1.63
CA GLY A 350 -13.32 12.74 -0.79
C GLY A 350 -13.10 11.95 0.50
N PHE A 351 -12.43 10.80 0.43
CA PHE A 351 -12.12 9.95 1.58
C PHE A 351 -11.16 10.64 2.56
N TYR A 352 -10.09 11.27 2.07
CA TYR A 352 -9.15 12.02 2.93
C TYR A 352 -9.80 13.24 3.58
N ASN A 353 -10.65 13.96 2.85
CA ASN A 353 -11.39 15.09 3.40
C ASN A 353 -12.36 14.66 4.48
N LEU A 354 -13.11 13.56 4.27
CA LEU A 354 -14.00 13.03 5.28
C LEU A 354 -13.21 12.55 6.52
N ALA A 355 -12.10 11.85 6.35
CA ALA A 355 -11.26 11.43 7.46
C ALA A 355 -10.70 12.60 8.27
N ARG A 356 -10.42 13.74 7.62
CA ARG A 356 -9.88 14.95 8.25
C ARG A 356 -10.94 15.81 8.93
N TRP A 357 -12.10 16.03 8.31
CA TRP A 357 -13.10 17.00 8.72
C TRP A 357 -14.33 16.36 9.36
N GLY A 358 -14.59 15.07 9.09
CA GLY A 358 -15.74 14.34 9.65
C GLY A 358 -17.06 15.03 9.37
N SER A 359 -17.91 15.12 10.41
CA SER A 359 -19.23 15.77 10.35
C SER A 359 -19.18 17.27 10.10
N SER A 360 -18.00 17.90 10.19
CA SER A 360 -17.81 19.32 9.81
C SER A 360 -17.59 19.51 8.31
N SER A 361 -17.62 18.44 7.51
CA SER A 361 -17.48 18.51 6.06
C SER A 361 -18.67 19.23 5.42
N HIS A 362 -18.39 20.18 4.53
CA HIS A 362 -19.44 20.87 3.79
C HIS A 362 -20.15 19.95 2.79
N SER A 363 -21.44 20.20 2.52
CA SER A 363 -22.26 19.37 1.63
C SER A 363 -21.64 19.12 0.25
N HIS A 364 -21.01 20.12 -0.37
CA HIS A 364 -20.33 19.95 -1.65
C HIS A 364 -19.09 19.03 -1.59
N VAL A 365 -18.43 18.93 -0.43
CA VAL A 365 -17.32 17.98 -0.21
C VAL A 365 -17.86 16.57 -0.09
N LEU A 366 -19.00 16.41 0.59
CA LEU A 366 -19.68 15.13 0.72
C LEU A 366 -20.26 14.64 -0.61
N ALA A 367 -20.81 15.54 -1.44
CA ALA A 367 -21.26 15.18 -2.78
C ALA A 367 -20.12 14.56 -3.61
N ARG A 368 -18.94 15.17 -3.58
CA ARG A 368 -17.74 14.60 -4.24
C ARG A 368 -17.28 13.27 -3.68
N LEU A 369 -17.42 13.08 -2.36
CA LEU A 369 -17.13 11.79 -1.77
C LEU A 369 -18.05 10.72 -2.33
N VAL A 370 -19.32 11.02 -2.55
CA VAL A 370 -20.27 10.07 -3.16
C VAL A 370 -19.87 9.75 -4.59
N ASP A 371 -19.48 10.75 -5.38
CA ASP A 371 -18.95 10.52 -6.73
C ASP A 371 -17.69 9.63 -6.71
N ASP A 372 -16.77 9.88 -5.76
CA ASP A 372 -15.58 9.05 -5.58
C ASP A 372 -15.93 7.61 -5.16
N ILE A 373 -16.91 7.44 -4.29
CA ILE A 373 -17.40 6.12 -3.87
C ILE A 373 -18.02 5.36 -5.05
N GLU A 374 -18.87 6.00 -5.86
CA GLU A 374 -19.50 5.36 -7.02
C GLU A 374 -18.47 4.98 -8.08
N TRP A 375 -17.47 5.83 -8.31
CA TRP A 375 -16.36 5.51 -9.19
C TRP A 375 -15.61 4.25 -8.69
N TRP A 376 -15.23 4.22 -7.41
CA TRP A 376 -14.56 3.05 -6.84
C TRP A 376 -15.43 1.79 -6.88
N ARG A 377 -16.73 1.90 -6.61
CA ARG A 377 -17.64 0.74 -6.71
C ARG A 377 -17.65 0.17 -8.12
N THR A 378 -17.78 1.02 -9.13
CA THR A 378 -17.76 0.62 -10.54
C THR A 378 -16.47 -0.10 -10.90
N VAL A 379 -15.32 0.48 -10.56
CA VAL A 379 -14.00 -0.10 -10.81
C VAL A 379 -13.85 -1.43 -10.08
N LEU A 380 -14.17 -1.48 -8.78
CA LEU A 380 -14.01 -2.70 -7.99
C LEU A 380 -14.94 -3.82 -8.45
N GLN A 381 -16.16 -3.50 -8.90
CA GLN A 381 -17.11 -4.49 -9.44
C GLN A 381 -16.55 -5.18 -10.68
N SER A 382 -15.87 -4.42 -11.56
CA SER A 382 -15.22 -5.01 -12.74
C SER A 382 -14.05 -5.95 -12.36
N TRP A 383 -13.45 -5.80 -11.18
CA TRP A 383 -12.30 -6.59 -10.73
C TRP A 383 -12.68 -7.88 -9.99
N VAL A 384 -13.92 -8.05 -9.57
CA VAL A 384 -14.36 -9.22 -8.76
C VAL A 384 -14.31 -10.53 -9.54
N SER A 385 -14.50 -10.50 -10.87
CA SER A 385 -14.43 -11.70 -11.69
C SER A 385 -12.97 -12.11 -11.95
N GLU A 386 -12.65 -13.39 -11.68
CA GLU A 386 -11.31 -13.94 -11.95
C GLU A 386 -11.01 -14.02 -13.46
N ASP A 387 -12.04 -14.16 -14.28
CA ASP A 387 -11.94 -14.27 -15.74
C ASP A 387 -12.04 -12.92 -16.46
N SER A 388 -12.30 -11.83 -15.72
CA SER A 388 -12.39 -10.50 -16.31
C SER A 388 -11.00 -10.00 -16.72
N PRO A 389 -10.80 -9.52 -17.95
CA PRO A 389 -9.60 -8.80 -18.35
C PRO A 389 -9.50 -7.43 -17.68
N GLU A 390 -10.62 -6.90 -17.18
CA GLU A 390 -10.67 -5.62 -16.48
C GLU A 390 -9.94 -5.71 -15.14
N GLY A 391 -9.32 -4.61 -14.72
CA GLY A 391 -8.48 -4.58 -13.53
C GLY A 391 -7.11 -5.22 -13.70
N THR A 392 -6.73 -5.55 -14.94
CA THR A 392 -5.42 -6.10 -15.28
C THR A 392 -4.59 -5.02 -15.96
N TYR A 393 -3.41 -4.75 -15.40
CA TYR A 393 -2.53 -3.67 -15.84
C TYR A 393 -1.20 -4.22 -16.33
N PRO A 394 -0.57 -3.59 -17.34
CA PRO A 394 0.69 -4.07 -17.90
C PRO A 394 1.84 -3.93 -16.90
N ILE A 395 2.72 -4.92 -16.87
CA ILE A 395 4.02 -4.84 -16.21
C ILE A 395 5.04 -4.33 -17.22
N ILE A 396 5.63 -3.18 -16.95
CA ILE A 396 6.75 -2.66 -17.70
C ILE A 396 8.03 -3.05 -16.96
N SER A 397 8.62 -4.17 -17.34
CA SER A 397 9.73 -4.75 -16.59
C SER A 397 11.05 -4.02 -16.80
N GLY A 398 11.87 -3.99 -15.77
CA GLY A 398 13.23 -3.43 -15.85
C GLY A 398 14.11 -4.15 -16.88
N LYS A 399 13.97 -5.48 -17.03
CA LYS A 399 14.68 -6.25 -18.06
C LYS A 399 14.24 -5.84 -19.47
N SER A 400 12.94 -5.74 -19.71
CA SER A 400 12.43 -5.29 -20.99
C SER A 400 12.81 -3.84 -21.31
N LEU A 401 12.83 -2.96 -20.30
CA LEU A 401 13.32 -1.59 -20.42
C LEU A 401 14.81 -1.53 -20.77
N SER A 402 15.63 -2.43 -20.22
CA SER A 402 17.07 -2.46 -20.53
C SER A 402 17.39 -3.05 -21.90
N GLU A 403 16.55 -3.98 -22.40
CA GLU A 403 16.73 -4.64 -23.69
C GLU A 403 16.24 -3.76 -24.87
N ASP A 404 15.11 -3.10 -24.74
CA ASP A 404 14.54 -2.27 -25.79
C ASP A 404 13.75 -1.07 -25.23
N PRO A 405 14.46 -0.07 -24.65
CA PRO A 405 13.79 1.08 -24.05
C PRO A 405 13.00 1.91 -25.06
N GLU A 406 13.42 1.95 -26.33
CA GLU A 406 12.75 2.72 -27.39
C GLU A 406 11.35 2.18 -27.68
N LYS A 407 11.14 0.87 -27.52
CA LYS A 407 9.79 0.27 -27.67
C LYS A 407 8.88 0.53 -26.48
N LEU A 408 9.41 0.73 -25.29
CA LEU A 408 8.61 0.76 -24.06
C LEU A 408 8.41 2.17 -23.51
N VAL A 409 9.41 3.05 -23.69
CA VAL A 409 9.38 4.41 -23.17
C VAL A 409 8.95 5.38 -24.25
N TYR A 410 8.00 6.24 -23.91
CA TYR A 410 7.52 7.31 -24.76
C TYR A 410 7.64 8.64 -24.03
N CYS A 411 8.41 9.56 -24.58
CA CYS A 411 8.66 10.86 -23.98
C CYS A 411 7.67 11.90 -24.51
N VAL A 412 7.18 12.73 -23.61
CA VAL A 412 6.28 13.85 -23.91
C VAL A 412 6.81 15.07 -23.18
N GLN A 413 7.15 16.11 -23.90
CA GLN A 413 7.63 17.36 -23.28
C GLN A 413 6.70 18.50 -23.67
N THR A 414 6.19 19.23 -22.69
CA THR A 414 5.19 20.28 -22.87
C THR A 414 5.56 21.57 -22.18
N ASP A 415 4.94 22.64 -22.67
CA ASP A 415 4.92 23.95 -22.04
C ASP A 415 3.58 24.65 -22.30
N ALA A 416 3.21 25.57 -21.42
CA ALA A 416 2.01 26.38 -21.55
C ALA A 416 2.30 27.84 -21.22
N SER A 417 2.19 28.69 -22.23
CA SER A 417 2.30 30.14 -22.08
C SER A 417 1.05 30.70 -21.36
N GLY A 418 1.23 31.64 -20.47
CA GLY A 418 0.12 32.34 -19.81
C GLY A 418 -0.68 33.25 -20.75
N THR A 419 -0.20 33.56 -21.95
CA THR A 419 -0.80 34.51 -22.90
C THR A 419 -1.21 33.88 -24.22
N ASP A 420 -0.36 33.02 -24.77
CA ASP A 420 -0.39 32.69 -26.19
C ASP A 420 -1.07 31.35 -26.46
N GLY A 421 -0.56 30.29 -25.88
CA GLY A 421 -1.08 28.96 -26.10
C GLY A 421 -0.35 27.89 -25.27
N ARG A 422 -0.48 26.69 -25.71
CA ARG A 422 0.20 25.51 -25.17
C ARG A 422 0.73 24.64 -26.30
N GLY A 423 1.80 23.91 -26.03
CA GLY A 423 2.38 23.06 -27.04
C GLY A 423 3.38 22.08 -26.47
N GLY A 424 3.89 21.26 -27.33
CA GLY A 424 4.88 20.28 -26.93
C GLY A 424 5.33 19.40 -28.09
N TYR A 425 6.18 18.46 -27.75
CA TYR A 425 6.63 17.43 -28.69
C TYR A 425 6.72 16.08 -27.97
N HIS A 426 6.64 15.02 -28.77
CA HIS A 426 6.63 13.67 -28.25
C HIS A 426 7.26 12.67 -29.23
N GLY A 427 7.73 11.56 -28.71
CA GLY A 427 8.30 10.47 -29.50
C GLY A 427 8.81 9.33 -28.60
N PRO A 428 9.11 8.15 -29.20
CA PRO A 428 9.82 7.10 -28.49
C PRO A 428 11.16 7.61 -27.95
N LEU A 429 11.64 7.02 -26.84
CA LEU A 429 12.95 7.36 -26.29
C LEU A 429 14.04 7.14 -27.35
N GLY A 430 14.93 8.10 -27.52
CA GLY A 430 16.01 8.05 -28.52
C GLY A 430 15.55 8.32 -29.96
N CYS A 431 14.25 8.57 -30.18
CA CYS A 431 13.73 8.84 -31.52
C CYS A 431 14.24 10.18 -32.07
N LYS A 432 14.88 10.16 -33.25
CA LYS A 432 15.33 11.37 -33.95
C LYS A 432 14.19 12.17 -34.60
N ASN A 433 13.00 11.55 -34.75
CA ASN A 433 11.83 12.12 -35.42
C ASN A 433 10.72 12.37 -34.39
N ALA A 434 10.86 13.40 -33.58
CA ALA A 434 9.80 13.83 -32.68
C ALA A 434 8.65 14.48 -33.46
N GLN A 435 7.43 14.21 -33.04
CA GLN A 435 6.24 14.94 -33.48
C GLN A 435 5.98 16.09 -32.52
N PHE A 436 5.46 17.20 -33.03
CA PHE A 436 5.17 18.37 -32.21
C PHE A 436 3.77 18.92 -32.51
N TRP A 437 3.24 19.67 -31.54
CA TRP A 437 1.96 20.39 -31.67
C TRP A 437 2.04 21.75 -30.99
N SER A 438 1.14 22.64 -31.39
CA SER A 438 0.91 23.92 -30.77
C SER A 438 -0.57 24.27 -30.86
N THR A 439 -1.16 24.79 -29.80
CA THR A 439 -2.59 25.12 -29.69
C THR A 439 -2.76 26.47 -29.01
N SER A 440 -3.48 27.41 -29.63
CA SER A 440 -3.85 28.70 -29.01
C SER A 440 -4.87 28.50 -27.91
N TRP A 441 -4.84 29.38 -26.90
CA TRP A 441 -5.91 29.46 -25.90
C TRP A 441 -7.21 29.94 -26.53
N LEU A 442 -8.31 29.25 -26.26
CA LEU A 442 -9.65 29.72 -26.59
C LEU A 442 -10.11 30.79 -25.59
N PRO A 443 -11.03 31.70 -25.98
CA PRO A 443 -11.54 32.74 -25.09
C PRO A 443 -12.11 32.21 -23.78
N GLU A 444 -12.79 31.06 -23.81
CA GLU A 444 -13.36 30.37 -22.63
C GLU A 444 -12.29 29.76 -21.69
N GLU A 445 -11.09 29.57 -22.18
CA GLU A 445 -9.97 29.03 -21.38
C GLU A 445 -9.15 30.10 -20.64
N ILE A 446 -9.53 31.39 -20.73
CA ILE A 446 -8.77 32.49 -20.13
C ILE A 446 -8.56 32.33 -18.62
N SER A 447 -9.56 31.82 -17.90
CA SER A 447 -9.47 31.56 -16.46
C SER A 447 -8.49 30.43 -16.12
N ILE A 448 -8.31 29.48 -17.03
CA ILE A 448 -7.44 28.30 -16.87
C ILE A 448 -5.98 28.70 -16.98
N ARG A 449 -5.64 29.51 -17.98
CA ARG A 449 -4.28 29.98 -18.24
C ARG A 449 -3.69 30.85 -17.13
N GLN A 450 -4.53 31.47 -16.29
CA GLN A 450 -4.08 32.24 -15.13
C GLN A 450 -3.47 31.38 -14.03
N ILE A 451 -3.74 30.06 -14.05
CA ILE A 451 -3.19 29.10 -13.12
C ILE A 451 -2.17 28.26 -13.89
N SER A 452 -0.90 28.59 -13.80
CA SER A 452 0.20 27.92 -14.53
C SER A 452 0.14 26.38 -14.46
N MET A 453 -0.15 25.82 -13.29
CA MET A 453 -0.29 24.37 -13.13
C MET A 453 -1.43 23.78 -13.98
N SER A 454 -2.60 24.44 -14.00
CA SER A 454 -3.75 23.98 -14.81
C SER A 454 -3.45 24.12 -16.31
N ALA A 455 -2.75 25.17 -16.70
CA ALA A 455 -2.32 25.38 -18.08
C ALA A 455 -1.41 24.22 -18.56
N GLU A 456 -0.43 23.84 -17.75
CA GLU A 456 0.45 22.71 -18.05
C GLU A 456 -0.30 21.36 -18.13
N LEU A 457 -1.27 21.13 -17.23
CA LEU A 457 -2.10 19.93 -17.31
C LEU A 457 -2.94 19.89 -18.60
N HIS A 458 -3.40 21.04 -19.11
CA HIS A 458 -4.06 21.09 -20.42
C HIS A 458 -3.14 20.68 -21.56
N ALA A 459 -1.89 21.10 -21.55
CA ALA A 459 -0.92 20.68 -22.56
C ALA A 459 -0.70 19.14 -22.54
N LEU A 460 -0.60 18.55 -21.36
CA LEU A 460 -0.52 17.10 -21.21
C LEU A 460 -1.82 16.40 -21.67
N LEU A 461 -2.99 16.97 -21.33
CA LEU A 461 -4.30 16.43 -21.73
C LEU A 461 -4.46 16.41 -23.24
N ASP A 462 -4.03 17.46 -23.94
CA ASP A 462 -4.06 17.51 -25.42
C ASP A 462 -3.29 16.35 -26.03
N PHE A 463 -2.13 15.99 -25.45
CA PHE A 463 -1.40 14.79 -25.88
C PHE A 463 -2.17 13.51 -25.58
N CYS A 464 -2.68 13.32 -24.34
CA CYS A 464 -3.37 12.09 -23.95
C CYS A 464 -4.62 11.82 -24.82
N ARG A 465 -5.34 12.86 -25.21
CA ARG A 465 -6.53 12.76 -26.09
C ARG A 465 -6.21 12.27 -27.50
N GLN A 466 -4.97 12.43 -27.97
CA GLN A 466 -4.58 11.96 -29.31
C GLN A 466 -4.45 10.43 -29.39
N ASN A 467 -4.39 9.73 -28.25
CA ASN A 467 -4.32 8.25 -28.16
C ASN A 467 -3.22 7.62 -29.05
N ILE A 468 -2.03 8.24 -29.04
CA ILE A 468 -0.93 7.89 -29.97
C ILE A 468 -0.24 6.59 -29.57
N CYS A 469 -0.17 6.27 -28.26
CA CYS A 469 0.58 5.13 -27.78
C CYS A 469 -0.22 4.32 -26.74
N LYS A 470 0.06 3.01 -26.68
CA LYS A 470 -0.56 2.08 -25.72
C LYS A 470 0.48 1.17 -25.09
N ASN A 471 0.22 0.79 -23.84
CA ASN A 471 1.09 -0.09 -23.04
C ASN A 471 2.53 0.43 -22.97
N LYS A 472 2.69 1.75 -22.70
CA LYS A 472 3.97 2.43 -22.63
C LYS A 472 4.21 3.06 -21.24
N LEU A 473 5.48 3.21 -20.92
CA LEU A 473 5.89 4.13 -19.87
C LEU A 473 5.97 5.55 -20.49
N LEU A 474 5.01 6.39 -20.16
CA LEU A 474 4.99 7.79 -20.56
C LEU A 474 5.86 8.59 -19.59
N VAL A 475 6.91 9.20 -20.09
CA VAL A 475 7.74 10.14 -19.35
C VAL A 475 7.33 11.55 -19.76
N TRP A 476 6.52 12.19 -18.92
CA TRP A 476 6.13 13.57 -19.14
C TRP A 476 7.16 14.52 -18.54
N ILE A 477 7.66 15.43 -19.36
CA ILE A 477 8.71 16.40 -19.03
C ILE A 477 8.09 17.80 -19.05
N THR A 478 8.23 18.54 -17.96
CA THR A 478 7.72 19.91 -17.77
C THR A 478 8.66 20.72 -16.89
N ASP A 479 8.68 22.04 -17.05
CA ASP A 479 9.37 22.96 -16.14
C ASP A 479 8.49 23.46 -14.99
N SER A 480 7.21 23.08 -14.98
CA SER A 480 6.28 23.38 -13.88
C SER A 480 6.44 22.38 -12.74
N THR A 481 7.15 22.76 -11.69
CA THR A 481 7.28 21.94 -10.46
C THR A 481 5.91 21.56 -9.88
N ALA A 482 4.95 22.49 -9.86
CA ALA A 482 3.62 22.24 -9.31
C ALA A 482 2.85 21.18 -10.12
N ALA A 483 2.88 21.26 -11.45
CA ALA A 483 2.21 20.32 -12.33
C ALA A 483 2.85 18.92 -12.26
N ALA A 484 4.19 18.85 -12.28
CA ALA A 484 4.91 17.59 -12.10
C ALA A 484 4.54 16.90 -10.77
N PHE A 485 4.49 17.65 -9.68
CA PHE A 485 4.09 17.11 -8.36
C PHE A 485 2.65 16.62 -8.32
N VAL A 486 1.72 17.33 -8.96
CA VAL A 486 0.30 16.94 -9.03
C VAL A 486 0.15 15.61 -9.77
N VAL A 487 0.81 15.44 -10.90
CA VAL A 487 0.80 14.19 -11.67
C VAL A 487 1.44 13.04 -10.89
N LEU A 488 2.62 13.24 -10.29
CA LEU A 488 3.31 12.22 -9.49
C LEU A 488 2.48 11.76 -8.28
N LYS A 489 1.78 12.70 -7.62
CA LYS A 489 0.92 12.36 -6.49
C LYS A 489 -0.43 11.78 -6.91
N GLY A 490 -0.88 12.02 -8.15
CA GLY A 490 -2.24 11.74 -8.59
C GLY A 490 -3.31 12.53 -7.84
N TYR A 491 -2.95 13.69 -7.25
CA TYR A 491 -3.81 14.47 -6.37
C TYR A 491 -3.52 15.96 -6.44
N THR A 492 -4.57 16.77 -6.34
CA THR A 492 -4.48 18.23 -6.20
C THR A 492 -5.56 18.78 -5.29
N SER A 493 -5.23 19.80 -4.50
CA SER A 493 -6.21 20.60 -3.74
C SER A 493 -6.84 21.72 -4.58
N VAL A 494 -6.28 22.01 -5.76
CA VAL A 494 -6.81 23.04 -6.66
C VAL A 494 -8.02 22.49 -7.39
N GLN A 495 -9.18 23.05 -7.09
CA GLN A 495 -10.48 22.55 -7.54
C GLN A 495 -10.65 22.54 -9.06
N SER A 496 -10.12 23.55 -9.75
CA SER A 496 -10.17 23.67 -11.22
C SER A 496 -9.24 22.68 -11.94
N ALA A 497 -8.19 22.20 -11.26
CA ALA A 497 -7.22 21.26 -11.84
C ALA A 497 -7.62 19.79 -11.62
N LEU A 498 -8.49 19.49 -10.65
CA LEU A 498 -8.87 18.10 -10.34
C LEU A 498 -9.58 17.38 -11.49
N PRO A 499 -10.55 17.99 -12.20
CA PRO A 499 -11.18 17.35 -13.36
C PRO A 499 -10.18 17.04 -14.48
N LEU A 500 -9.23 17.95 -14.74
CA LEU A 500 -8.17 17.74 -15.73
C LEU A 500 -7.27 16.56 -15.35
N LEU A 501 -6.85 16.52 -14.10
CA LEU A 501 -6.03 15.43 -13.60
C LEU A 501 -6.74 14.08 -13.72
N ARG A 502 -8.03 14.02 -13.38
CA ARG A 502 -8.86 12.81 -13.52
C ARG A 502 -8.90 12.35 -14.97
N GLU A 503 -9.26 13.23 -15.89
CA GLU A 503 -9.32 12.89 -17.31
C GLU A 503 -7.98 12.40 -17.86
N ILE A 504 -6.86 13.07 -17.51
CA ILE A 504 -5.51 12.62 -17.89
C ILE A 504 -5.25 11.20 -17.38
N MET A 505 -5.48 10.96 -16.10
CA MET A 505 -5.18 9.66 -15.50
C MET A 505 -6.08 8.55 -16.04
N GLU A 506 -7.36 8.81 -16.26
CA GLU A 506 -8.29 7.87 -16.87
C GLU A 506 -7.92 7.53 -18.33
N LEU A 507 -7.48 8.51 -19.10
CA LEU A 507 -6.96 8.27 -20.45
C LEU A 507 -5.69 7.43 -20.42
N VAL A 508 -4.77 7.73 -19.51
CA VAL A 508 -3.53 6.96 -19.31
C VAL A 508 -3.85 5.50 -18.98
N ASP A 509 -4.72 5.27 -17.99
CA ASP A 509 -5.11 3.92 -17.58
C ASP A 509 -5.86 3.16 -18.69
N SER A 510 -6.79 3.81 -19.39
CA SER A 510 -7.56 3.20 -20.49
C SER A 510 -6.70 2.76 -21.68
N GLN A 511 -5.55 3.41 -21.86
CA GLN A 511 -4.57 3.08 -22.87
C GLN A 511 -3.54 2.04 -22.39
N GLY A 512 -3.64 1.58 -21.14
CA GLY A 512 -2.68 0.68 -20.51
C GLY A 512 -1.30 1.32 -20.31
N ASN A 513 -1.21 2.64 -20.28
CA ASN A 513 0.03 3.36 -20.09
C ASN A 513 0.33 3.53 -18.59
N GLN A 514 1.61 3.74 -18.26
CA GLN A 514 2.06 4.23 -16.96
C GLN A 514 2.64 5.63 -17.14
N LEU A 515 2.22 6.59 -16.32
CA LEU A 515 2.66 7.99 -16.43
C LEU A 515 3.57 8.34 -15.25
N ILE A 516 4.74 8.85 -15.58
CA ILE A 516 5.65 9.50 -14.63
C ILE A 516 5.93 10.93 -15.11
N ALA A 517 6.08 11.85 -14.16
CA ALA A 517 6.44 13.23 -14.46
C ALA A 517 7.89 13.49 -14.08
N LEU A 518 8.62 14.18 -14.97
CA LEU A 518 9.98 14.63 -14.75
C LEU A 518 10.01 16.15 -14.85
N TRP A 519 10.46 16.79 -13.77
CA TRP A 519 10.72 18.22 -13.80
C TRP A 519 12.10 18.51 -14.38
N VAL A 520 12.18 19.50 -15.26
CA VAL A 520 13.43 20.05 -15.81
C VAL A 520 13.46 21.57 -15.64
N PRO A 521 14.62 22.19 -15.55
CA PRO A 521 14.70 23.64 -15.56
C PRO A 521 14.27 24.21 -16.94
N ARG A 522 13.71 25.42 -16.94
CA ARG A 522 13.20 26.07 -18.17
C ARG A 522 14.22 26.09 -19.30
N THR A 523 15.50 26.22 -18.99
CA THR A 523 16.59 26.16 -19.97
C THR A 523 16.68 24.84 -20.74
N GLU A 524 16.15 23.77 -20.19
CA GLU A 524 16.05 22.45 -20.83
C GLU A 524 14.65 22.18 -21.44
N ASN A 525 13.69 23.12 -21.24
CA ASN A 525 12.35 23.07 -21.81
C ASN A 525 12.14 24.04 -22.97
N MET A 526 13.21 24.68 -23.47
CA MET A 526 13.14 25.80 -24.43
C MET A 526 12.39 25.50 -25.72
N PHE A 527 12.43 24.26 -26.22
CA PHE A 527 11.72 23.93 -27.46
C PHE A 527 10.21 23.81 -27.22
N ALA A 528 9.76 23.23 -26.09
CA ALA A 528 8.37 23.23 -25.73
C ALA A 528 7.86 24.67 -25.43
N ASP A 529 8.64 25.48 -24.73
CA ASP A 529 8.36 26.90 -24.51
C ASP A 529 8.19 27.66 -25.86
N TYR A 530 9.06 27.44 -26.83
CA TYR A 530 8.89 28.00 -28.18
C TYR A 530 7.59 27.55 -28.83
N LEU A 531 7.23 26.26 -28.73
CA LEU A 531 5.98 25.72 -29.30
C LEU A 531 4.74 26.31 -28.63
N SER A 532 4.77 26.61 -27.33
CA SER A 532 3.66 27.25 -26.65
C SER A 532 3.32 28.66 -27.12
N HIS A 533 4.30 29.33 -27.78
CA HIS A 533 4.13 30.65 -28.37
C HIS A 533 3.87 30.63 -29.89
N LEU A 534 4.08 29.48 -30.54
CA LEU A 534 4.06 29.39 -32.01
C LEU A 534 2.67 29.62 -32.62
N SER A 535 1.62 29.30 -31.90
CA SER A 535 0.23 29.40 -32.35
C SER A 535 -0.20 30.82 -32.74
N ILE A 536 0.38 31.85 -32.11
CA ILE A 536 0.11 33.25 -32.48
C ILE A 536 0.72 33.59 -33.84
N ILE A 537 1.88 33.01 -34.16
CA ILE A 537 2.64 33.34 -35.39
C ILE A 537 1.89 32.78 -36.62
N LEU A 538 1.18 31.67 -36.48
CA LEU A 538 0.59 30.93 -37.61
C LEU A 538 -0.91 31.20 -37.80
N ASN A 539 -1.58 31.94 -36.93
CA ASN A 539 -3.05 32.23 -36.97
C ASN A 539 -3.95 30.99 -37.23
N THR A 540 -3.50 29.81 -36.84
CA THR A 540 -4.20 28.56 -37.03
C THR A 540 -4.47 27.89 -35.67
N PRO A 541 -5.70 27.44 -35.37
CA PRO A 541 -6.04 26.86 -34.07
C PRO A 541 -5.42 25.46 -33.82
N HIS A 542 -4.95 24.78 -34.87
CA HIS A 542 -4.23 23.52 -34.76
C HIS A 542 -3.18 23.39 -35.86
N VAL A 543 -1.93 23.33 -35.48
CA VAL A 543 -0.85 22.95 -36.40
C VAL A 543 -0.38 21.54 -36.01
N ASN A 544 -0.92 20.54 -36.69
CA ASN A 544 -0.34 19.20 -36.69
C ASN A 544 0.76 19.13 -37.75
N GLY A 545 1.97 19.49 -37.38
CA GLY A 545 3.11 19.43 -38.29
C GLY A 545 3.90 18.15 -38.12
N SER A 546 3.80 17.24 -39.07
CA SER A 546 4.82 16.20 -39.26
C SER A 546 5.96 16.77 -40.13
N GLN A 547 6.85 17.54 -39.57
CA GLN A 547 8.10 17.87 -40.24
C GLN A 547 9.24 17.05 -39.65
N ARG A 548 9.91 16.31 -40.51
CA ARG A 548 11.16 15.62 -40.20
C ARG A 548 12.23 16.69 -39.93
N MET A 549 12.71 16.76 -38.72
CA MET A 549 13.97 17.47 -38.49
C MET A 549 15.12 16.56 -38.95
N GLY A 550 15.84 17.03 -39.92
CA GLY A 550 17.08 16.42 -40.42
C GLY A 550 18.25 16.56 -39.44
#